data_f298d6880b71f863c95baa0c62b7b018
#
_entry.id   f298d6880b71f863c95baa0c62b7b018
#
_cell.length_a   1.000
_cell.length_b   1.000
_cell.length_c   1.000
_cell.angle_alpha   90.00
_cell.angle_beta   90.00
_cell.angle_gamma   90.00
#
_symmetry.space_group_name_H-M   'P 1'
#
loop_
_entity.id
_entity.type
_entity.pdbx_description
1 polymer ?
#
loop_
_entity_poly.entity_id
_entity_poly.type
_entity_poly.pdbx_seq_one_letter_code
_entity_poly.pdbx_strand_id
1 'polypeptide(L)'
;MKYNKAHIVLCSLFLSACASSPQPPPANIDATEASLAEASYAVSRSVVDIAETVQAAHPMQRLGSAPSPVAYGMGGMTTVDWSGPVQPLLQQLARASNYRLVVLGTPPAIPVLVTILAKNMMLGDIVRDVGYQCGERGTVVVYPESRTIELRYAKN
;
A
#
# COMPACT_ATOMS: atom_id res chain seq x y z
N MET A 1 -3.67 73.31 -13.41
CA MET A 1 -3.81 72.24 -14.35
C MET A 1 -5.25 72.13 -14.77
N LYS A 2 -5.56 72.51 -16.02
CA LYS A 2 -6.94 72.51 -16.57
C LYS A 2 -7.14 71.21 -17.25
N TYR A 3 -7.78 70.22 -16.58
CA TYR A 3 -8.24 69.01 -17.24
C TYR A 3 -9.41 69.34 -18.15
N ASN A 4 -9.23 69.07 -19.42
CA ASN A 4 -10.18 69.36 -20.46
C ASN A 4 -11.46 68.53 -20.28
N LYS A 5 -12.61 69.15 -19.98
CA LYS A 5 -13.91 68.58 -19.80
C LYS A 5 -14.33 67.65 -20.97
N ALA A 6 -13.74 67.84 -22.14
CA ALA A 6 -13.97 67.01 -23.33
C ALA A 6 -13.45 65.56 -23.20
N HIS A 7 -12.39 65.30 -22.45
CA HIS A 7 -11.87 63.96 -22.24
C HIS A 7 -12.69 63.14 -21.25
N ILE A 8 -13.37 63.82 -20.32
CA ILE A 8 -14.23 63.13 -19.32
C ILE A 8 -15.53 62.64 -19.98
N VAL A 9 -16.07 63.38 -20.94
CA VAL A 9 -17.27 63.00 -21.69
C VAL A 9 -16.99 61.86 -22.67
N LEU A 10 -15.79 61.78 -23.24
CA LEU A 10 -15.40 60.73 -24.18
C LEU A 10 -15.14 59.39 -23.46
N CYS A 11 -14.66 59.41 -22.23
CA CYS A 11 -14.45 58.19 -21.42
C CYS A 11 -15.74 57.52 -20.90
N SER A 12 -16.81 58.34 -20.71
CA SER A 12 -18.09 57.82 -20.21
C SER A 12 -18.95 57.12 -21.27
N LEU A 13 -18.63 57.28 -22.55
CA LEU A 13 -19.37 56.61 -23.65
C LEU A 13 -18.88 55.16 -23.96
N PHE A 14 -17.75 54.75 -23.41
CA PHE A 14 -17.22 53.40 -23.63
C PHE A 14 -17.61 52.37 -22.56
N LEU A 15 -18.29 52.78 -21.47
CA LEU A 15 -18.65 51.84 -20.40
C LEU A 15 -20.06 51.19 -20.53
N SER A 16 -20.82 51.48 -21.57
CA SER A 16 -22.19 50.96 -21.71
C SER A 16 -22.31 49.71 -22.65
N ALA A 17 -21.21 49.09 -23.06
CA ALA A 17 -21.22 47.99 -24.02
C ALA A 17 -21.08 46.58 -23.38
N CYS A 18 -21.19 46.42 -22.07
CA CYS A 18 -21.06 45.13 -21.42
C CYS A 18 -22.28 44.71 -20.59
N ALA A 19 -23.51 44.89 -21.09
CA ALA A 19 -24.70 44.44 -20.37
C ALA A 19 -25.71 43.76 -21.27
N SER A 20 -25.26 42.81 -22.08
CA SER A 20 -26.17 41.80 -22.69
C SER A 20 -25.37 40.53 -22.96
N SER A 21 -24.92 39.88 -21.88
CA SER A 21 -24.69 38.44 -22.00
C SER A 21 -26.04 37.78 -22.22
N PRO A 22 -26.26 37.07 -23.33
CA PRO A 22 -27.44 36.24 -23.44
C PRO A 22 -27.39 35.26 -22.27
N GLN A 23 -28.38 35.34 -21.38
CA GLN A 23 -28.54 34.40 -20.27
C GLN A 23 -28.69 33.01 -20.92
N PRO A 24 -27.82 32.05 -20.64
CA PRO A 24 -27.99 30.73 -21.18
C PRO A 24 -29.39 30.24 -20.76
N PRO A 25 -30.12 29.55 -21.63
CA PRO A 25 -31.41 28.96 -21.26
C PRO A 25 -31.21 28.16 -19.99
N PRO A 26 -32.21 28.10 -19.08
CA PRO A 26 -32.11 27.37 -17.85
C PRO A 26 -31.63 25.95 -18.20
N ALA A 27 -30.44 25.59 -17.71
CA ALA A 27 -29.90 24.26 -17.95
C ALA A 27 -30.93 23.29 -17.42
N ASN A 28 -31.39 22.40 -18.28
CA ASN A 28 -32.39 21.39 -17.92
C ASN A 28 -31.66 20.48 -16.94
N ILE A 29 -31.88 20.66 -15.65
CA ILE A 29 -31.17 19.98 -14.56
C ILE A 29 -31.24 18.47 -14.77
N ASP A 30 -32.43 18.00 -15.24
CA ASP A 30 -32.65 16.60 -15.54
C ASP A 30 -31.74 16.06 -16.67
N ALA A 31 -31.50 16.88 -17.71
CA ALA A 31 -30.61 16.50 -18.83
C ALA A 31 -29.13 16.49 -18.39
N THR A 32 -28.78 17.39 -17.47
CA THR A 32 -27.41 17.46 -16.92
C THR A 32 -27.14 16.28 -15.98
N GLU A 33 -28.09 15.94 -15.13
CA GLU A 33 -28.00 14.79 -14.23
C GLU A 33 -27.95 13.48 -15.02
N ALA A 34 -28.76 13.34 -16.07
CA ALA A 34 -28.74 12.17 -16.94
C ALA A 34 -27.37 12.00 -17.64
N SER A 35 -26.80 13.10 -18.15
CA SER A 35 -25.46 13.04 -18.80
C SER A 35 -24.34 12.74 -17.83
N LEU A 36 -24.43 13.21 -16.58
CA LEU A 36 -23.50 12.89 -15.49
C LEU A 36 -23.58 11.41 -15.09
N ALA A 37 -24.79 10.89 -14.98
CA ALA A 37 -25.03 9.48 -14.68
C ALA A 37 -24.47 8.57 -15.78
N GLU A 38 -24.70 8.92 -17.04
CA GLU A 38 -24.17 8.18 -18.20
C GLU A 38 -22.63 8.24 -18.26
N ALA A 39 -22.03 9.41 -18.02
CA ALA A 39 -20.58 9.56 -17.95
C ALA A 39 -19.98 8.74 -16.82
N SER A 40 -20.58 8.74 -15.63
CA SER A 40 -20.12 7.96 -14.49
C SER A 40 -20.21 6.45 -14.74
N TYR A 41 -21.27 6.01 -15.42
CA TYR A 41 -21.41 4.61 -15.81
C TYR A 41 -20.36 4.19 -16.84
N ALA A 42 -20.09 5.04 -17.84
CA ALA A 42 -19.06 4.79 -18.86
C ALA A 42 -17.66 4.69 -18.24
N VAL A 43 -17.33 5.59 -17.29
CA VAL A 43 -16.07 5.55 -16.55
C VAL A 43 -15.96 4.27 -15.70
N SER A 44 -17.01 3.92 -14.98
CA SER A 44 -17.03 2.71 -14.14
C SER A 44 -16.80 1.45 -15.00
N ARG A 45 -17.45 1.38 -16.17
CA ARG A 45 -17.27 0.27 -17.09
C ARG A 45 -15.85 0.20 -17.66
N SER A 46 -15.26 1.34 -18.03
CA SER A 46 -13.88 1.39 -18.50
C SER A 46 -12.88 0.93 -17.44
N VAL A 47 -13.11 1.27 -16.16
CA VAL A 47 -12.26 0.80 -15.05
C VAL A 47 -12.34 -0.71 -14.89
N VAL A 48 -13.53 -1.30 -15.02
CA VAL A 48 -13.72 -2.76 -14.97
C VAL A 48 -13.00 -3.44 -16.14
N ASP A 49 -13.18 -2.92 -17.36
CA ASP A 49 -12.53 -3.47 -18.57
C ASP A 49 -11.00 -3.41 -18.47
N ILE A 50 -10.45 -2.32 -17.90
CA ILE A 50 -9.01 -2.20 -17.62
C ILE A 50 -8.58 -3.22 -16.56
N ALA A 51 -9.34 -3.38 -15.49
CA ALA A 51 -9.03 -4.34 -14.44
C ALA A 51 -9.01 -5.77 -14.98
N GLU A 52 -9.96 -6.14 -15.83
CA GLU A 52 -10.01 -7.46 -16.49
C GLU A 52 -8.82 -7.67 -17.45
N THR A 53 -8.45 -6.65 -18.23
CA THR A 53 -7.29 -6.74 -19.14
C THR A 53 -5.98 -6.84 -18.37
N VAL A 54 -5.82 -6.09 -17.29
CA VAL A 54 -4.64 -6.18 -16.40
C VAL A 54 -4.57 -7.55 -15.75
N GLN A 55 -5.70 -8.08 -15.28
CA GLN A 55 -5.76 -9.39 -14.66
C GLN A 55 -5.49 -10.54 -15.66
N ALA A 56 -5.93 -10.39 -16.93
CA ALA A 56 -5.63 -11.33 -17.98
C ALA A 56 -4.16 -11.28 -18.44
N ALA A 57 -3.58 -10.07 -18.49
CA ALA A 57 -2.16 -9.87 -18.84
C ALA A 57 -1.20 -10.30 -17.74
N HIS A 58 -1.63 -10.20 -16.48
CA HIS A 58 -0.89 -10.63 -15.32
C HIS A 58 -1.73 -11.64 -14.54
N PRO A 59 -1.89 -12.88 -15.06
CA PRO A 59 -2.58 -13.90 -14.28
C PRO A 59 -1.87 -13.98 -12.94
N MET A 60 -2.59 -13.62 -11.86
CA MET A 60 -2.06 -13.81 -10.52
C MET A 60 -1.61 -15.25 -10.45
N GLN A 61 -0.29 -15.46 -10.43
CA GLN A 61 0.24 -16.75 -10.01
C GLN A 61 -0.44 -17.01 -8.67
N ARG A 62 -1.32 -17.99 -8.64
CA ARG A 62 -1.85 -18.48 -7.37
C ARG A 62 -0.61 -18.90 -6.61
N LEU A 63 -0.10 -17.99 -5.77
CA LEU A 63 0.89 -18.36 -4.78
C LEU A 63 0.25 -19.55 -4.08
N GLY A 64 0.86 -20.72 -4.26
CA GLY A 64 0.37 -21.93 -3.61
C GLY A 64 0.12 -21.59 -2.15
N SER A 65 -0.96 -22.13 -1.60
CA SER A 65 -1.28 -21.90 -0.18
C SER A 65 0.02 -22.01 0.61
N ALA A 66 0.33 -20.98 1.41
CA ALA A 66 1.56 -21.00 2.20
C ALA A 66 1.64 -22.33 2.96
N PRO A 67 2.78 -23.02 2.92
CA PRO A 67 2.90 -24.33 3.54
C PRO A 67 2.51 -24.28 5.01
N SER A 68 1.77 -25.28 5.48
CA SER A 68 1.30 -25.33 6.86
C SER A 68 2.48 -25.35 7.84
N PRO A 69 2.50 -24.50 8.88
CA PRO A 69 3.54 -24.53 9.92
C PRO A 69 3.72 -25.89 10.57
N VAL A 70 2.66 -26.70 10.64
CA VAL A 70 2.67 -28.06 11.19
C VAL A 70 3.61 -28.96 10.41
N ALA A 71 3.65 -28.83 9.07
CA ALA A 71 4.53 -29.64 8.21
C ALA A 71 6.02 -29.39 8.50
N TYR A 72 6.36 -28.26 9.10
CA TYR A 72 7.73 -27.92 9.48
C TYR A 72 8.04 -28.14 10.95
N GLY A 73 7.13 -28.73 11.71
CA GLY A 73 7.30 -28.86 13.17
C GLY A 73 7.21 -27.52 13.92
N MET A 74 6.65 -26.49 13.30
CA MET A 74 6.41 -25.17 13.88
C MET A 74 4.92 -24.90 14.16
N GLY A 75 4.12 -25.97 14.31
CA GLY A 75 2.69 -25.88 14.62
C GLY A 75 2.38 -25.59 16.08
N GLY A 76 3.40 -25.51 16.94
CA GLY A 76 3.20 -25.16 18.35
C GLY A 76 2.59 -23.77 18.51
N MET A 77 1.54 -23.68 19.34
CA MET A 77 0.85 -22.43 19.64
C MET A 77 1.63 -21.66 20.71
N THR A 78 1.81 -20.38 20.49
CA THR A 78 2.49 -19.51 21.47
C THR A 78 1.90 -18.10 21.48
N THR A 79 2.20 -17.38 22.56
CA THR A 79 1.87 -15.95 22.68
C THR A 79 3.18 -15.18 22.76
N VAL A 80 3.33 -14.19 21.90
CA VAL A 80 4.51 -13.33 21.81
C VAL A 80 4.05 -11.89 21.81
N ASP A 81 4.63 -11.11 22.69
CA ASP A 81 4.56 -9.65 22.70
C ASP A 81 5.99 -9.14 22.60
N TRP A 82 6.35 -8.58 21.46
CA TRP A 82 7.71 -8.17 21.17
C TRP A 82 7.75 -6.87 20.40
N SER A 83 8.58 -5.94 20.85
CA SER A 83 8.93 -4.74 20.10
C SER A 83 10.43 -4.52 20.25
N GLY A 84 11.18 -4.76 19.17
CA GLY A 84 12.63 -4.65 19.26
C GLY A 84 13.37 -5.30 18.06
N PRO A 85 14.69 -5.51 18.21
CA PRO A 85 15.50 -6.08 17.14
C PRO A 85 15.04 -7.49 16.74
N VAL A 86 15.09 -7.77 15.43
CA VAL A 86 14.62 -9.04 14.84
C VAL A 86 15.42 -10.25 15.27
N GLN A 87 16.74 -10.11 15.38
CA GLN A 87 17.62 -11.25 15.64
C GLN A 87 17.39 -11.93 16.99
N PRO A 88 17.27 -11.22 18.13
CA PRO A 88 16.94 -11.83 19.42
C PRO A 88 15.57 -12.52 19.42
N LEU A 89 14.57 -11.95 18.73
CA LEU A 89 13.26 -12.58 18.59
C LEU A 89 13.36 -13.89 17.83
N LEU A 90 13.99 -13.90 16.65
CA LEU A 90 14.17 -15.12 15.87
C LEU A 90 14.95 -16.19 16.65
N GLN A 91 15.91 -15.79 17.48
CA GLN A 91 16.66 -16.72 18.33
C GLN A 91 15.75 -17.40 19.37
N GLN A 92 14.82 -16.65 19.97
CA GLN A 92 13.84 -17.22 20.89
C GLN A 92 12.87 -18.17 20.17
N LEU A 93 12.33 -17.75 19.02
CA LEU A 93 11.43 -18.57 18.22
C LEU A 93 12.11 -19.85 17.73
N ALA A 94 13.36 -19.76 17.29
CA ALA A 94 14.16 -20.90 16.88
C ALA A 94 14.32 -21.93 18.02
N ARG A 95 14.67 -21.47 19.22
CA ARG A 95 14.79 -22.36 20.40
C ARG A 95 13.45 -23.00 20.75
N ALA A 96 12.36 -22.24 20.72
CA ALA A 96 11.01 -22.74 21.03
C ALA A 96 10.52 -23.80 20.05
N SER A 97 10.98 -23.75 18.79
CA SER A 97 10.63 -24.72 17.73
C SER A 97 11.68 -25.84 17.54
N ASN A 98 12.72 -25.87 18.36
CA ASN A 98 13.87 -26.77 18.22
C ASN A 98 14.60 -26.61 16.88
N TYR A 99 14.72 -25.37 16.44
CA TYR A 99 15.50 -24.93 15.28
C TYR A 99 16.74 -24.18 15.76
N ARG A 100 17.72 -24.03 14.87
CA ARG A 100 18.86 -23.14 15.06
C ARG A 100 18.70 -21.90 14.21
N LEU A 101 19.16 -20.75 14.73
CA LEU A 101 19.24 -19.53 13.94
C LEU A 101 20.63 -19.44 13.29
N VAL A 102 20.65 -19.18 11.99
CA VAL A 102 21.87 -18.82 11.23
C VAL A 102 21.69 -17.38 10.74
N VAL A 103 22.68 -16.55 10.95
CA VAL A 103 22.66 -15.15 10.51
C VAL A 103 23.69 -14.98 9.41
N LEU A 104 23.26 -14.47 8.27
CA LEU A 104 24.09 -14.20 7.10
C LEU A 104 24.09 -12.70 6.76
N GLY A 105 25.22 -12.24 6.25
CA GLY A 105 25.44 -10.82 5.95
C GLY A 105 25.89 -10.04 7.16
N THR A 106 26.16 -8.75 6.95
CA THR A 106 26.58 -7.84 8.01
C THR A 106 25.36 -7.18 8.64
N PRO A 107 25.18 -7.30 9.98
CA PRO A 107 24.11 -6.59 10.64
C PRO A 107 24.20 -5.08 10.36
N PRO A 108 23.08 -4.43 9.99
CA PRO A 108 23.10 -3.00 9.74
C PRO A 108 23.36 -2.21 11.03
N ALA A 109 23.99 -1.02 10.90
CA ALA A 109 24.28 -0.14 12.04
C ALA A 109 23.00 0.25 12.82
N ILE A 110 21.90 0.43 12.09
CA ILE A 110 20.56 0.61 12.69
C ILE A 110 19.85 -0.75 12.64
N PRO A 111 19.56 -1.38 13.80
CA PRO A 111 18.93 -2.70 13.81
C PRO A 111 17.60 -2.74 13.03
N VAL A 112 17.29 -3.90 12.47
CA VAL A 112 15.95 -4.15 11.91
C VAL A 112 15.02 -4.38 13.08
N LEU A 113 14.08 -3.45 13.30
CA LEU A 113 13.09 -3.53 14.35
C LEU A 113 11.81 -4.18 13.82
N VAL A 114 11.22 -5.04 14.65
CA VAL A 114 9.93 -5.69 14.37
C VAL A 114 9.03 -5.57 15.59
N THR A 115 7.72 -5.50 15.35
CA THR A 115 6.71 -5.46 16.40
C THR A 115 5.73 -6.61 16.18
N ILE A 116 5.73 -7.57 17.08
CA ILE A 116 4.88 -8.78 17.01
C ILE A 116 3.96 -8.80 18.21
N LEU A 117 2.67 -8.80 17.95
CA LEU A 117 1.63 -9.00 18.97
C LEU A 117 0.82 -10.24 18.57
N ALA A 118 1.34 -11.39 18.91
CA ALA A 118 0.73 -12.68 18.60
C ALA A 118 0.09 -13.28 19.85
N LYS A 119 -1.19 -13.65 19.75
CA LYS A 119 -1.91 -14.34 20.84
C LYS A 119 -2.37 -15.70 20.31
N ASN A 120 -1.86 -16.77 20.91
CA ASN A 120 -2.22 -18.13 20.55
C ASN A 120 -2.08 -18.40 19.04
N MET A 121 -0.92 -18.03 18.47
CA MET A 121 -0.57 -18.21 17.06
C MET A 121 0.45 -19.33 16.90
N MET A 122 0.46 -19.98 15.74
CA MET A 122 1.47 -20.98 15.41
C MET A 122 2.85 -20.33 15.27
N LEU A 123 3.88 -20.97 15.81
CA LEU A 123 5.27 -20.47 15.72
C LEU A 123 5.68 -20.14 14.29
N GLY A 124 5.32 -20.97 13.33
CA GLY A 124 5.66 -20.75 11.92
C GLY A 124 4.96 -19.53 11.32
N ASP A 125 3.75 -19.21 11.77
CA ASP A 125 3.05 -18.00 11.31
C ASP A 125 3.70 -16.75 11.90
N ILE A 126 4.15 -16.81 13.15
CA ILE A 126 4.90 -15.71 13.79
C ILE A 126 6.23 -15.49 13.05
N VAL A 127 6.97 -16.57 12.73
CA VAL A 127 8.22 -16.45 11.95
C VAL A 127 7.97 -15.82 10.57
N ARG A 128 6.85 -16.17 9.93
CA ARG A 128 6.44 -15.57 8.66
C ARG A 128 6.15 -14.09 8.78
N ASP A 129 5.42 -13.67 9.82
CA ASP A 129 5.13 -12.27 10.11
C ASP A 129 6.41 -11.48 10.37
N VAL A 130 7.33 -12.01 11.16
CA VAL A 130 8.67 -11.43 11.34
C VAL A 130 9.38 -11.24 10.00
N GLY A 131 9.31 -12.23 9.10
CA GLY A 131 9.89 -12.14 7.77
C GLY A 131 9.30 -11.00 6.94
N TYR A 132 7.98 -10.83 6.97
CA TYR A 132 7.33 -9.71 6.28
C TYR A 132 7.75 -8.35 6.85
N GLN A 133 7.88 -8.23 8.16
CA GLN A 133 8.29 -6.97 8.80
C GLN A 133 9.76 -6.61 8.55
N CYS A 134 10.62 -7.58 8.25
CA CYS A 134 12.00 -7.30 7.83
C CYS A 134 12.07 -6.50 6.52
N GLY A 135 11.09 -6.70 5.62
CA GLY A 135 10.99 -6.01 4.33
C GLY A 135 12.26 -6.16 3.49
N GLU A 136 12.70 -5.07 2.90
CA GLU A 136 13.92 -5.04 2.07
C GLU A 136 15.22 -5.09 2.87
N ARG A 137 15.16 -4.93 4.20
CA ARG A 137 16.35 -4.87 5.07
C ARG A 137 16.87 -6.24 5.49
N GLY A 138 16.05 -7.28 5.30
CA GLY A 138 16.44 -8.64 5.62
C GLY A 138 15.42 -9.68 5.14
N THR A 139 15.87 -10.88 4.94
CA THR A 139 15.02 -12.01 4.54
C THR A 139 15.14 -13.11 5.58
N VAL A 140 13.98 -13.68 5.97
CA VAL A 140 13.91 -14.83 6.87
C VAL A 140 13.51 -16.06 6.05
N VAL A 141 14.35 -17.09 6.08
CA VAL A 141 14.11 -18.35 5.36
C VAL A 141 14.11 -19.50 6.36
N VAL A 142 13.14 -20.42 6.23
CA VAL A 142 13.04 -21.61 7.06
C VAL A 142 13.42 -22.82 6.24
N TYR A 143 14.36 -23.61 6.76
CA TYR A 143 14.80 -24.89 6.19
C TYR A 143 14.35 -26.04 7.13
N PRO A 144 13.23 -26.68 6.86
CA PRO A 144 12.68 -27.71 7.74
C PRO A 144 13.59 -28.93 7.91
N GLU A 145 14.20 -29.37 6.81
CA GLU A 145 15.04 -30.57 6.79
C GLU A 145 16.27 -30.44 7.69
N SER A 146 16.91 -29.26 7.69
CA SER A 146 18.07 -28.96 8.54
C SER A 146 17.71 -28.32 9.87
N ARG A 147 16.42 -28.11 10.12
CA ARG A 147 15.89 -27.37 11.29
C ARG A 147 16.62 -26.06 11.51
N THR A 148 16.67 -25.24 10.45
CA THR A 148 17.38 -23.98 10.44
C THR A 148 16.45 -22.85 10.06
N ILE A 149 16.48 -21.79 10.86
CA ILE A 149 15.94 -20.47 10.48
C ILE A 149 17.15 -19.63 10.07
N GLU A 150 17.10 -19.05 8.89
CA GLU A 150 18.18 -18.22 8.37
C GLU A 150 17.69 -16.77 8.27
N LEU A 151 18.40 -15.86 8.90
CA LEU A 151 18.24 -14.42 8.76
C LEU A 151 19.34 -13.90 7.85
N ARG A 152 18.97 -13.40 6.68
CA ARG A 152 19.91 -12.75 5.73
C ARG A 152 19.71 -11.25 5.79
N TYR A 153 20.71 -10.51 6.23
CA TYR A 153 20.68 -9.06 6.10
C TYR A 153 20.94 -8.64 4.66
N ALA A 154 20.23 -7.62 4.18
CA ALA A 154 20.49 -7.02 2.88
C ALA A 154 21.91 -6.43 2.84
N LYS A 155 22.52 -6.44 1.66
CA LYS A 155 23.78 -5.73 1.44
C LYS A 155 23.49 -4.23 1.45
N ASN A 156 24.17 -3.50 2.32
CA ASN A 156 24.23 -2.03 2.27
C ASN A 156 25.15 -1.61 1.13
#